data_b425d39017b9471f69d330c7680f2dde
#
_entry.id   b425d39017b9471f69d330c7680f2dde
#
_cell.length_a   1.000
_cell.length_b   1.000
_cell.length_c   1.000
_cell.angle_alpha   90.00
_cell.angle_beta   90.00
_cell.angle_gamma   90.00
#
_symmetry.space_group_name_H-M   'P 1'
#
loop_
_entity.id
_entity.type
_entity.pdbx_description
1 polymer ?
#
loop_
_entity_poly.entity_id
_entity_poly.type
_entity_poly.pdbx_seq_one_letter_code
_entity_poly.pdbx_strand_id
1 'polypeptide(L)'
;MLKPTEPKKVLCIHDLSGVGRCSLAVILPVLSVMGVQPVALPTVVLSTHTGGFGTPARMDGASYGMAALEHYHDLGLDFACIYTGYLGGEEQIALAEKAFDLWPAARKIVDPVMGDNGHAYSTVTPAFIDRMRELARRADLILPNATEAALLLQKNAAAGPLDDTAAQTLADELDALAPNAVVTGLPMGKYIGCAGSGRDRFVIRKLHIDRSFPGTGDLYGAVLIGSLIQ
;
A
#
# COMPACT_ATOMS: atom_id res chain seq x y z
N MET A 1 31.36 13.34 -18.91
CA MET A 1 29.90 13.36 -18.83
C MET A 1 29.45 12.05 -18.20
N LEU A 2 28.80 12.10 -17.04
CA LEU A 2 28.14 10.93 -16.46
C LEU A 2 27.03 10.50 -17.43
N LYS A 3 27.01 9.23 -17.85
CA LYS A 3 25.87 8.70 -18.62
C LYS A 3 24.62 8.83 -17.72
N PRO A 4 23.51 9.38 -18.23
CA PRO A 4 22.26 9.35 -17.47
C PRO A 4 21.94 7.88 -17.16
N THR A 5 21.87 7.55 -15.88
CA THR A 5 21.35 6.24 -15.48
C THR A 5 19.84 6.27 -15.71
N GLU A 6 19.29 5.24 -16.36
CA GLU A 6 17.83 5.13 -16.46
C GLU A 6 17.20 5.14 -15.06
N PRO A 7 16.10 5.90 -14.86
CA PRO A 7 15.42 5.90 -13.58
C PRO A 7 14.94 4.50 -13.22
N LYS A 8 15.08 4.11 -11.96
CA LYS A 8 14.55 2.84 -11.47
C LYS A 8 13.03 2.82 -11.63
N LYS A 9 12.48 1.70 -12.10
CA LYS A 9 11.05 1.53 -12.34
C LYS A 9 10.36 0.92 -11.12
N VAL A 10 9.19 1.44 -10.78
CA VAL A 10 8.30 0.90 -9.74
C VAL A 10 6.97 0.54 -10.38
N LEU A 11 6.59 -0.73 -10.34
CA LEU A 11 5.26 -1.19 -10.77
C LEU A 11 4.25 -0.88 -9.67
N CYS A 12 3.29 0.00 -9.96
CA CYS A 12 2.27 0.45 -9.03
C CYS A 12 0.93 -0.20 -9.35
N ILE A 13 0.53 -1.19 -8.55
CA ILE A 13 -0.72 -1.96 -8.69
C ILE A 13 -1.76 -1.40 -7.72
N HIS A 14 -2.51 -0.41 -8.14
CA HIS A 14 -3.48 0.35 -7.34
C HIS A 14 -4.69 0.76 -8.18
N ASP A 15 -5.76 1.24 -7.53
CA ASP A 15 -6.85 1.88 -8.24
C ASP A 15 -6.45 3.24 -8.84
N LEU A 16 -7.22 3.66 -9.83
CA LEU A 16 -7.16 5.01 -10.38
C LEU A 16 -8.50 5.70 -10.20
N SER A 17 -8.57 6.65 -9.28
CA SER A 17 -9.75 7.47 -9.03
C SER A 17 -9.67 8.81 -9.76
N GLY A 18 -10.71 9.15 -10.54
CA GLY A 18 -10.75 10.39 -11.31
C GLY A 18 -10.87 11.63 -10.42
N VAL A 19 -11.77 11.60 -9.45
CA VAL A 19 -11.92 12.66 -8.44
C VAL A 19 -11.60 12.09 -7.06
N GLY A 20 -10.85 12.87 -6.26
CA GLY A 20 -10.55 12.56 -4.86
C GLY A 20 -9.09 12.35 -4.51
N ARG A 21 -8.16 12.46 -5.44
CA ARG A 21 -6.70 12.45 -5.24
C ARG A 21 -6.23 11.39 -4.23
N CYS A 22 -6.37 10.12 -4.59
CA CYS A 22 -5.82 8.98 -3.86
C CYS A 22 -5.16 8.01 -4.83
N SER A 23 -4.52 6.99 -4.32
CA SER A 23 -3.94 5.88 -5.07
C SER A 23 -3.04 6.35 -6.23
N LEU A 24 -3.17 5.83 -7.45
CA LEU A 24 -2.31 6.20 -8.58
C LEU A 24 -2.25 7.71 -8.84
N ALA A 25 -3.35 8.45 -8.62
CA ALA A 25 -3.36 9.91 -8.82
C ALA A 25 -2.42 10.68 -7.87
N VAL A 26 -2.04 10.08 -6.74
CA VAL A 26 -1.04 10.60 -5.78
C VAL A 26 0.33 9.96 -6.01
N ILE A 27 0.37 8.64 -6.16
CA ILE A 27 1.62 7.86 -6.24
C ILE A 27 2.45 8.28 -7.44
N LEU A 28 1.83 8.40 -8.63
CA LEU A 28 2.54 8.69 -9.88
C LEU A 28 3.32 10.03 -9.83
N PRO A 29 2.72 11.18 -9.49
CA PRO A 29 3.45 12.42 -9.44
C PRO A 29 4.51 12.45 -8.35
N VAL A 30 4.26 11.82 -7.18
CA VAL A 30 5.21 11.80 -6.07
C VAL A 30 6.46 11.01 -6.44
N LEU A 31 6.34 9.78 -6.93
CA LEU A 31 7.48 8.99 -7.37
C LEU A 31 8.23 9.65 -8.53
N SER A 32 7.50 10.29 -9.47
CA SER A 32 8.12 10.98 -10.61
C SER A 32 9.01 12.14 -10.15
N VAL A 33 8.55 12.98 -9.22
CA VAL A 33 9.37 14.11 -8.73
C VAL A 33 10.54 13.63 -7.85
N MET A 34 10.48 12.42 -7.31
CA MET A 34 11.57 11.77 -6.60
C MET A 34 12.58 11.08 -7.55
N GLY A 35 12.45 11.22 -8.87
CA GLY A 35 13.38 10.66 -9.84
C GLY A 35 13.21 9.16 -10.11
N VAL A 36 12.09 8.59 -9.72
CA VAL A 36 11.69 7.20 -9.97
C VAL A 36 10.69 7.18 -11.14
N GLN A 37 10.73 6.16 -11.98
CA GLN A 37 9.73 5.95 -13.04
C GLN A 37 8.60 5.05 -12.51
N PRO A 38 7.45 5.60 -12.10
CA PRO A 38 6.29 4.79 -11.75
C PRO A 38 5.63 4.24 -13.01
N VAL A 39 5.29 2.95 -12.97
CA VAL A 39 4.54 2.26 -14.03
C VAL A 39 3.17 1.92 -13.46
N ALA A 40 2.14 2.57 -14.00
CA ALA A 40 0.76 2.40 -13.52
C ALA A 40 0.16 1.08 -14.00
N LEU A 41 -0.39 0.29 -13.08
CA LEU A 41 -1.21 -0.89 -13.37
C LEU A 41 -2.52 -0.77 -12.58
N PRO A 42 -3.58 -0.17 -13.17
CA PRO A 42 -4.81 0.07 -12.46
C PRO A 42 -5.55 -1.24 -12.18
N THR A 43 -5.84 -1.51 -10.89
CA THR A 43 -6.70 -2.62 -10.44
C THR A 43 -8.16 -2.37 -10.78
N VAL A 44 -8.58 -1.13 -10.67
CA VAL A 44 -9.89 -0.62 -11.03
C VAL A 44 -9.77 0.86 -11.38
N VAL A 45 -10.55 1.33 -12.34
CA VAL A 45 -10.73 2.76 -12.62
C VAL A 45 -12.07 3.20 -12.07
N LEU A 46 -12.06 4.23 -11.24
CA LEU A 46 -13.22 4.78 -10.56
C LEU A 46 -13.47 6.23 -10.98
N SER A 47 -14.73 6.62 -11.14
CA SER A 47 -15.06 8.03 -11.41
C SER A 47 -14.71 8.95 -10.23
N THR A 48 -14.85 8.45 -8.99
CA THR A 48 -14.44 9.08 -7.74
C THR A 48 -13.89 8.03 -6.79
N HIS A 49 -13.12 8.40 -5.77
CA HIS A 49 -12.85 7.47 -4.68
C HIS A 49 -14.14 7.11 -3.92
N THR A 50 -14.13 6.04 -3.14
CA THR A 50 -15.31 5.47 -2.51
C THR A 50 -15.80 6.21 -1.26
N GLY A 51 -15.05 7.18 -0.75
CA GLY A 51 -15.36 7.92 0.48
C GLY A 51 -16.15 9.20 0.21
N GLY A 52 -17.45 9.25 0.58
CA GLY A 52 -18.23 10.49 0.60
C GLY A 52 -18.84 10.94 -0.73
N PHE A 53 -18.64 10.22 -1.85
CA PHE A 53 -19.15 10.56 -3.18
C PHE A 53 -20.27 9.64 -3.69
N GLY A 54 -20.80 8.77 -2.82
CA GLY A 54 -21.79 7.75 -3.24
C GLY A 54 -21.14 6.60 -4.00
N THR A 55 -21.88 5.97 -4.91
CA THR A 55 -21.40 4.82 -5.70
C THR A 55 -20.72 5.31 -6.98
N PRO A 56 -19.41 5.13 -7.14
CA PRO A 56 -18.71 5.54 -8.35
C PRO A 56 -19.03 4.66 -9.55
N ALA A 57 -18.94 5.22 -10.75
CA ALA A 57 -18.80 4.39 -11.96
C ALA A 57 -17.46 3.63 -11.86
N ARG A 58 -17.48 2.36 -12.29
CA ARG A 58 -16.37 1.43 -12.11
C ARG A 58 -16.03 0.71 -13.42
N MET A 59 -14.75 0.62 -13.74
CA MET A 59 -14.20 -0.26 -14.76
C MET A 59 -13.17 -1.18 -14.11
N ASP A 60 -13.40 -2.49 -14.17
CA ASP A 60 -12.48 -3.48 -13.63
C ASP A 60 -11.21 -3.58 -14.47
N GLY A 61 -10.06 -3.68 -13.82
CA GLY A 61 -8.74 -3.72 -14.46
C GLY A 61 -8.06 -5.08 -14.44
N ALA A 62 -8.66 -6.14 -13.86
CA ALA A 62 -7.94 -7.40 -13.66
C ALA A 62 -7.48 -8.05 -14.97
N SER A 63 -8.37 -8.21 -15.95
CA SER A 63 -8.01 -8.81 -17.25
C SER A 63 -6.98 -7.99 -18.03
N TYR A 64 -7.13 -6.66 -18.03
CA TYR A 64 -6.14 -5.74 -18.58
C TYR A 64 -4.79 -5.91 -17.88
N GLY A 65 -4.82 -5.96 -16.54
CA GLY A 65 -3.63 -6.08 -15.71
C GLY A 65 -2.85 -7.36 -16.02
N MET A 66 -3.54 -8.50 -16.15
CA MET A 66 -2.89 -9.77 -16.53
C MET A 66 -2.20 -9.68 -17.89
N ALA A 67 -2.88 -9.15 -18.91
CA ALA A 67 -2.31 -8.96 -20.24
C ALA A 67 -1.13 -7.96 -20.23
N ALA A 68 -1.24 -6.89 -19.43
CA ALA A 68 -0.17 -5.91 -19.29
C ALA A 68 1.09 -6.50 -18.64
N LEU A 69 0.94 -7.33 -17.59
CA LEU A 69 2.08 -8.02 -16.96
C LEU A 69 2.80 -8.94 -17.94
N GLU A 70 2.08 -9.72 -18.73
CA GLU A 70 2.66 -10.58 -19.77
C GLU A 70 3.41 -9.73 -20.81
N HIS A 71 2.80 -8.66 -21.30
CA HIS A 71 3.44 -7.74 -22.24
C HIS A 71 4.71 -7.09 -21.67
N TYR A 72 4.69 -6.63 -20.41
CA TYR A 72 5.89 -6.08 -19.78
C TYR A 72 7.00 -7.11 -19.64
N HIS A 73 6.64 -8.35 -19.31
CA HIS A 73 7.59 -9.46 -19.23
C HIS A 73 8.20 -9.79 -20.60
N ASP A 74 7.39 -9.86 -21.64
CA ASP A 74 7.84 -10.13 -23.02
C ASP A 74 8.75 -9.02 -23.56
N LEU A 75 8.55 -7.78 -23.14
CA LEU A 75 9.44 -6.64 -23.43
C LEU A 75 10.75 -6.67 -22.63
N GLY A 76 10.92 -7.62 -21.71
CA GLY A 76 12.10 -7.69 -20.84
C GLY A 76 12.21 -6.52 -19.87
N LEU A 77 11.08 -5.94 -19.46
CA LEU A 77 11.09 -4.85 -18.47
C LEU A 77 11.43 -5.41 -17.09
N ASP A 78 12.28 -4.67 -16.38
CA ASP A 78 12.65 -4.93 -14.99
C ASP A 78 12.08 -3.86 -14.07
N PHE A 79 11.71 -4.27 -12.85
CA PHE A 79 11.21 -3.39 -11.80
C PHE A 79 12.09 -3.48 -10.55
N ALA A 80 12.50 -2.33 -10.02
CA ALA A 80 13.20 -2.27 -8.73
C ALA A 80 12.25 -2.56 -7.55
N CYS A 81 10.95 -2.27 -7.74
CA CYS A 81 9.93 -2.47 -6.73
C CYS A 81 8.58 -2.75 -7.40
N ILE A 82 7.76 -3.58 -6.72
CA ILE A 82 6.33 -3.75 -6.98
C ILE A 82 5.61 -3.22 -5.74
N TYR A 83 4.76 -2.22 -5.94
CA TYR A 83 3.98 -1.59 -4.89
C TYR A 83 2.50 -1.82 -5.13
N THR A 84 1.83 -2.49 -4.20
CA THR A 84 0.40 -2.78 -4.26
C THR A 84 -0.37 -1.99 -3.21
N GLY A 85 -1.60 -1.59 -3.53
CA GLY A 85 -2.52 -0.93 -2.60
C GLY A 85 -3.92 -1.50 -2.71
N TYR A 86 -4.93 -0.67 -3.06
CA TYR A 86 -6.31 -1.15 -3.17
C TYR A 86 -6.46 -2.17 -4.29
N LEU A 87 -6.70 -3.42 -3.93
CA LEU A 87 -6.85 -4.53 -4.88
C LEU A 87 -8.31 -4.79 -5.27
N GLY A 88 -9.26 -4.51 -4.37
CA GLY A 88 -10.69 -4.51 -4.69
C GLY A 88 -11.36 -5.88 -4.84
N GLY A 89 -10.62 -6.99 -4.94
CA GLY A 89 -11.14 -8.34 -5.07
C GLY A 89 -10.04 -9.41 -5.21
N GLU A 90 -10.44 -10.67 -5.25
CA GLU A 90 -9.52 -11.81 -5.31
C GLU A 90 -8.73 -11.87 -6.63
N GLU A 91 -9.35 -11.47 -7.75
CA GLU A 91 -8.69 -11.42 -9.06
C GLU A 91 -7.52 -10.43 -9.07
N GLN A 92 -7.64 -9.31 -8.37
CA GLN A 92 -6.59 -8.32 -8.24
C GLN A 92 -5.49 -8.76 -7.26
N ILE A 93 -5.82 -9.59 -6.25
CA ILE A 93 -4.80 -10.27 -5.44
C ILE A 93 -3.99 -11.23 -6.33
N ALA A 94 -4.66 -12.04 -7.15
CA ALA A 94 -4.00 -12.93 -8.09
C ALA A 94 -3.11 -12.16 -9.10
N LEU A 95 -3.52 -10.97 -9.52
CA LEU A 95 -2.69 -10.08 -10.34
C LEU A 95 -1.39 -9.66 -9.61
N ALA A 96 -1.48 -9.29 -8.35
CA ALA A 96 -0.31 -8.94 -7.54
C ALA A 96 0.62 -10.15 -7.35
N GLU A 97 0.07 -11.32 -7.06
CA GLU A 97 0.82 -12.58 -6.95
C GLU A 97 1.56 -12.92 -8.25
N LYS A 98 0.89 -12.79 -9.41
CA LYS A 98 1.50 -12.98 -10.72
C LYS A 98 2.66 -12.01 -10.95
N ALA A 99 2.52 -10.75 -10.58
CA ALA A 99 3.61 -9.78 -10.68
C ALA A 99 4.80 -10.18 -9.80
N PHE A 100 4.56 -10.68 -8.59
CA PHE A 100 5.62 -11.17 -7.69
C PHE A 100 6.35 -12.38 -8.25
N ASP A 101 5.65 -13.24 -8.99
CA ASP A 101 6.24 -14.41 -9.65
C ASP A 101 7.09 -14.03 -10.86
N LEU A 102 6.62 -13.07 -11.68
CA LEU A 102 7.31 -12.61 -12.87
C LEU A 102 8.60 -11.83 -12.56
N TRP A 103 8.62 -11.06 -11.47
CA TRP A 103 9.78 -10.28 -11.04
C TRP A 103 10.22 -10.63 -9.61
N PRO A 104 10.77 -11.84 -9.38
CA PRO A 104 11.14 -12.30 -8.03
C PRO A 104 12.22 -11.44 -7.36
N ALA A 105 13.08 -10.77 -8.14
CA ALA A 105 14.12 -9.89 -7.63
C ALA A 105 13.62 -8.49 -7.25
N ALA A 106 12.42 -8.08 -7.71
CA ALA A 106 11.83 -6.81 -7.32
C ALA A 106 11.49 -6.79 -5.83
N ARG A 107 11.73 -5.65 -5.15
CA ARG A 107 11.27 -5.46 -3.78
C ARG A 107 9.74 -5.40 -3.76
N LYS A 108 9.11 -6.20 -2.93
CA LYS A 108 7.65 -6.31 -2.81
C LYS A 108 7.18 -5.49 -1.63
N ILE A 109 6.37 -4.47 -1.90
CA ILE A 109 5.78 -3.61 -0.87
C ILE A 109 4.26 -3.71 -0.99
N VAL A 110 3.62 -4.12 0.10
CA VAL A 110 2.17 -4.30 0.16
C VAL A 110 1.56 -3.30 1.12
N ASP A 111 0.73 -2.40 0.59
CA ASP A 111 -0.22 -1.61 1.37
C ASP A 111 -1.54 -2.40 1.40
N PRO A 112 -1.89 -3.03 2.54
CA PRO A 112 -2.99 -3.99 2.60
C PRO A 112 -4.34 -3.32 2.79
N VAL A 113 -4.73 -2.48 1.83
CA VAL A 113 -5.93 -1.63 1.91
C VAL A 113 -7.18 -2.46 2.12
N MET A 114 -7.68 -2.50 3.36
CA MET A 114 -8.85 -3.29 3.78
C MET A 114 -9.83 -2.53 4.67
N GLY A 115 -9.43 -1.42 5.26
CA GLY A 115 -10.28 -0.70 6.20
C GLY A 115 -9.62 0.53 6.80
N ASP A 116 -10.41 1.30 7.52
CA ASP A 116 -9.95 2.51 8.22
C ASP A 116 -10.86 2.79 9.43
N ASN A 117 -10.36 3.62 10.39
CA ASN A 117 -11.12 4.05 11.57
C ASN A 117 -11.75 2.90 12.38
N GLY A 118 -11.05 1.76 12.50
CA GLY A 118 -11.49 0.58 13.24
C GLY A 118 -12.48 -0.33 12.50
N HIS A 119 -12.79 -0.05 11.24
CA HIS A 119 -13.78 -0.79 10.46
C HIS A 119 -13.20 -1.29 9.13
N ALA A 120 -13.47 -2.57 8.81
CA ALA A 120 -13.22 -3.09 7.47
C ALA A 120 -14.17 -2.43 6.46
N TYR A 121 -13.72 -2.22 5.23
CA TYR A 121 -14.60 -1.76 4.15
C TYR A 121 -15.66 -2.80 3.82
N SER A 122 -16.83 -2.35 3.36
CA SER A 122 -17.98 -3.21 3.08
C SER A 122 -17.73 -4.32 2.05
N THR A 123 -16.72 -4.17 1.23
CA THR A 123 -16.30 -5.15 0.22
C THR A 123 -15.31 -6.19 0.77
N VAL A 124 -14.78 -5.99 1.97
CA VAL A 124 -13.76 -6.87 2.58
C VAL A 124 -14.45 -7.99 3.35
N THR A 125 -14.25 -9.21 2.90
CA THR A 125 -14.74 -10.44 3.53
C THR A 125 -13.64 -11.11 4.36
N PRO A 126 -13.96 -12.02 5.29
CA PRO A 126 -12.95 -12.82 5.98
C PRO A 126 -12.00 -13.56 5.02
N ALA A 127 -12.52 -14.13 3.93
CA ALA A 127 -11.73 -14.80 2.91
C ALA A 127 -10.75 -13.83 2.23
N PHE A 128 -11.19 -12.59 1.94
CA PHE A 128 -10.30 -11.56 1.40
C PHE A 128 -9.17 -11.19 2.37
N ILE A 129 -9.47 -11.08 3.68
CA ILE A 129 -8.45 -10.83 4.71
C ILE A 129 -7.41 -11.95 4.74
N ASP A 130 -7.84 -13.21 4.68
CA ASP A 130 -6.92 -14.35 4.67
C ASP A 130 -6.03 -14.34 3.42
N ARG A 131 -6.59 -14.05 2.24
CA ARG A 131 -5.82 -13.90 1.00
C ARG A 131 -4.82 -12.71 1.07
N MET A 132 -5.23 -11.59 1.64
CA MET A 132 -4.33 -10.44 1.84
C MET A 132 -3.20 -10.77 2.82
N ARG A 133 -3.47 -11.57 3.85
CA ARG A 133 -2.41 -12.07 4.77
C ARG A 133 -1.41 -12.97 4.04
N GLU A 134 -1.87 -13.82 3.12
CA GLU A 134 -0.97 -14.63 2.30
C GLU A 134 -0.10 -13.75 1.39
N LEU A 135 -0.68 -12.75 0.75
CA LEU A 135 0.07 -11.78 -0.05
C LEU A 135 1.09 -11.02 0.80
N ALA A 136 0.71 -10.58 2.00
CA ALA A 136 1.58 -9.89 2.94
C ALA A 136 2.81 -10.75 3.35
N ARG A 137 2.65 -12.06 3.49
CA ARG A 137 3.78 -12.99 3.77
C ARG A 137 4.81 -13.06 2.64
N ARG A 138 4.45 -12.64 1.44
CA ARG A 138 5.34 -12.58 0.28
C ARG A 138 6.03 -11.21 0.13
N ALA A 139 5.67 -10.24 0.98
CA ALA A 139 6.20 -8.88 0.92
C ALA A 139 7.54 -8.76 1.68
N ASP A 140 8.38 -7.85 1.20
CA ASP A 140 9.59 -7.41 1.92
C ASP A 140 9.26 -6.32 2.95
N LEU A 141 8.15 -5.60 2.72
CA LEU A 141 7.63 -4.54 3.58
C LEU A 141 6.11 -4.47 3.43
N ILE A 142 5.40 -4.33 4.56
CA ILE A 142 3.97 -4.04 4.59
C ILE A 142 3.70 -2.67 5.22
N LEU A 143 2.68 -1.96 4.71
CA LEU A 143 2.33 -0.59 5.12
C LEU A 143 0.90 -0.48 5.66
N PRO A 144 0.47 -1.30 6.63
CA PRO A 144 -0.89 -1.23 7.14
C PRO A 144 -1.13 0.06 7.93
N ASN A 145 -2.37 0.56 7.93
CA ASN A 145 -2.84 1.46 8.99
C ASN A 145 -3.20 0.66 10.26
N ALA A 146 -3.58 1.35 11.34
CA ALA A 146 -3.92 0.71 12.61
C ALA A 146 -5.06 -0.33 12.50
N THR A 147 -6.05 -0.08 11.64
CA THR A 147 -7.18 -0.99 11.39
C THR A 147 -6.73 -2.23 10.65
N GLU A 148 -5.96 -2.04 9.59
CA GLU A 148 -5.42 -3.11 8.75
C GLU A 148 -4.43 -3.99 9.52
N ALA A 149 -3.60 -3.39 10.38
CA ALA A 149 -2.72 -4.13 11.28
C ALA A 149 -3.53 -5.09 12.18
N ALA A 150 -4.63 -4.61 12.76
CA ALA A 150 -5.51 -5.44 13.58
C ALA A 150 -6.17 -6.56 12.75
N LEU A 151 -6.64 -6.27 11.52
CA LEU A 151 -7.21 -7.27 10.62
C LEU A 151 -6.17 -8.34 10.24
N LEU A 152 -4.96 -7.92 9.87
CA LEU A 152 -3.85 -8.84 9.55
C LEU A 152 -3.46 -9.72 10.73
N LEU A 153 -3.47 -9.20 11.94
CA LEU A 153 -3.19 -9.93 13.17
C LEU A 153 -4.39 -10.73 13.71
N GLN A 154 -5.56 -10.61 13.08
CA GLN A 154 -6.82 -11.21 13.55
C GLN A 154 -7.17 -10.80 14.98
N LYS A 155 -6.98 -9.52 15.30
CA LYS A 155 -7.24 -8.90 16.60
C LYS A 155 -8.28 -7.80 16.47
N ASN A 156 -8.84 -7.40 17.59
CA ASN A 156 -9.64 -6.18 17.63
C ASN A 156 -8.73 -4.95 17.52
N ALA A 157 -9.18 -3.93 16.81
CA ALA A 157 -8.49 -2.64 16.81
C ALA A 157 -8.42 -2.06 18.23
N ALA A 158 -7.35 -1.31 18.53
CA ALA A 158 -7.18 -0.68 19.82
C ALA A 158 -8.36 0.26 20.12
N ALA A 159 -8.92 0.15 21.31
CA ALA A 159 -10.09 0.95 21.72
C ALA A 159 -9.76 2.41 22.09
N GLY A 160 -8.51 2.83 22.00
CA GLY A 160 -8.08 4.17 22.41
C GLY A 160 -6.68 4.52 21.89
N PRO A 161 -6.17 5.69 22.31
CA PRO A 161 -4.86 6.15 21.88
C PRO A 161 -3.74 5.25 22.40
N LEU A 162 -2.75 5.00 21.54
CA LEU A 162 -1.55 4.23 21.87
C LEU A 162 -0.46 5.12 22.44
N ASP A 163 0.34 4.59 23.35
CA ASP A 163 1.65 5.14 23.69
C ASP A 163 2.74 4.58 22.76
N ASP A 164 3.97 5.06 22.93
CA ASP A 164 5.10 4.64 22.08
C ASP A 164 5.39 3.13 22.20
N THR A 165 5.21 2.55 23.39
CA THR A 165 5.42 1.12 23.65
C THR A 165 4.35 0.27 22.94
N ALA A 166 3.09 0.63 23.07
CA ALA A 166 1.99 -0.07 22.42
C ALA A 166 2.06 0.05 20.89
N ALA A 167 2.44 1.23 20.37
CA ALA A 167 2.66 1.46 18.95
C ALA A 167 3.79 0.56 18.40
N GLN A 168 4.91 0.48 19.12
CA GLN A 168 6.03 -0.38 18.74
C GLN A 168 5.65 -1.86 18.82
N THR A 169 4.94 -2.29 19.88
CA THR A 169 4.48 -3.67 20.03
C THR A 169 3.59 -4.08 18.86
N LEU A 170 2.66 -3.21 18.44
CA LEU A 170 1.78 -3.48 17.29
C LEU A 170 2.58 -3.68 16.00
N ALA A 171 3.61 -2.87 15.77
CA ALA A 171 4.48 -3.03 14.60
C ALA A 171 5.27 -4.34 14.67
N ASP A 172 5.87 -4.67 15.83
CA ASP A 172 6.67 -5.88 16.01
C ASP A 172 5.86 -7.18 15.85
N GLU A 173 4.58 -7.18 16.24
CA GLU A 173 3.71 -8.35 16.05
C GLU A 173 3.51 -8.70 14.57
N LEU A 174 3.65 -7.73 13.66
CA LEU A 174 3.55 -7.95 12.22
C LEU A 174 4.79 -8.64 11.63
N ASP A 175 5.91 -8.74 12.36
CA ASP A 175 7.09 -9.50 11.93
C ASP A 175 6.79 -11.00 11.73
N ALA A 176 5.68 -11.49 12.28
CA ALA A 176 5.17 -12.84 12.00
C ALA A 176 4.62 -12.99 10.56
N LEU A 177 4.34 -11.89 9.88
CA LEU A 177 3.81 -11.88 8.51
C LEU A 177 4.84 -11.43 7.49
N ALA A 178 5.59 -10.39 7.77
CA ALA A 178 6.56 -9.83 6.84
C ALA A 178 7.83 -9.38 7.60
N PRO A 179 9.02 -9.42 6.97
CA PRO A 179 10.29 -9.07 7.63
C PRO A 179 10.37 -7.61 8.08
N ASN A 180 9.52 -6.74 7.52
CA ASN A 180 9.42 -5.35 7.92
C ASN A 180 7.96 -4.90 7.82
N ALA A 181 7.53 -4.12 8.78
CA ALA A 181 6.22 -3.44 8.75
C ALA A 181 6.37 -1.98 9.16
N VAL A 182 5.58 -1.11 8.56
CA VAL A 182 5.39 0.27 9.02
C VAL A 182 3.90 0.50 9.21
N VAL A 183 3.47 0.55 10.46
CA VAL A 183 2.08 0.84 10.81
C VAL A 183 1.87 2.34 10.81
N THR A 184 0.94 2.82 10.00
CA THR A 184 0.62 4.23 9.84
C THR A 184 -0.70 4.60 10.53
N GLY A 185 -0.98 5.90 10.63
CA GLY A 185 -2.28 6.37 11.15
C GLY A 185 -2.54 5.99 12.62
N LEU A 186 -1.51 5.74 13.42
CA LEU A 186 -1.65 5.36 14.83
C LEU A 186 -2.24 6.50 15.66
N PRO A 187 -3.39 6.30 16.32
CA PRO A 187 -3.95 7.30 17.21
C PRO A 187 -3.12 7.39 18.50
N MET A 188 -2.47 8.52 18.74
CA MET A 188 -1.56 8.73 19.90
C MET A 188 -1.98 9.96 20.71
N GLY A 189 -3.25 10.04 21.11
CA GLY A 189 -3.83 11.17 21.83
C GLY A 189 -3.98 12.38 20.91
N LYS A 190 -3.32 13.49 21.22
CA LYS A 190 -3.30 14.69 20.35
C LYS A 190 -2.36 14.57 19.15
N TYR A 191 -1.70 13.43 19.01
CA TYR A 191 -0.77 13.13 17.92
C TYR A 191 -1.34 12.02 17.00
N ILE A 192 -0.86 12.00 15.78
CA ILE A 192 -0.93 10.87 14.88
C ILE A 192 0.49 10.34 14.68
N GLY A 193 0.67 9.02 14.64
CA GLY A 193 1.98 8.43 14.56
C GLY A 193 2.12 7.34 13.52
N CYS A 194 3.34 6.88 13.38
CA CYS A 194 3.70 5.63 12.73
C CYS A 194 4.79 4.90 13.53
N ALA A 195 4.78 3.57 13.43
CA ALA A 195 5.79 2.73 14.06
C ALA A 195 6.33 1.72 13.05
N GLY A 196 7.64 1.55 13.02
CA GLY A 196 8.32 0.58 12.17
C GLY A 196 8.89 -0.59 12.97
N SER A 197 8.78 -1.80 12.40
CA SER A 197 9.38 -3.03 12.91
C SER A 197 10.64 -3.43 12.13
N GLY A 198 11.18 -4.61 12.41
CA GLY A 198 12.36 -5.13 11.77
C GLY A 198 13.66 -4.58 12.35
N ARG A 199 14.68 -4.41 11.48
CA ARG A 199 16.02 -4.01 11.92
C ARG A 199 16.08 -2.59 12.48
N ASP A 200 15.39 -1.65 11.85
CA ASP A 200 15.44 -0.22 12.18
C ASP A 200 14.10 0.21 12.80
N ARG A 201 13.86 -0.26 14.03
CA ARG A 201 12.65 0.05 14.81
C ARG A 201 12.55 1.53 15.12
N PHE A 202 11.36 2.10 14.95
CA PHE A 202 11.11 3.50 15.27
C PHE A 202 9.65 3.76 15.64
N VAL A 203 9.42 4.82 16.41
CA VAL A 203 8.10 5.44 16.60
C VAL A 203 8.23 6.91 16.30
N ILE A 204 7.42 7.42 15.38
CA ILE A 204 7.35 8.82 15.02
C ILE A 204 5.93 9.32 15.25
N ARG A 205 5.80 10.49 15.84
CA ARG A 205 4.50 11.14 16.07
C ARG A 205 4.54 12.62 15.71
N LYS A 206 3.45 13.11 15.15
CA LYS A 206 3.24 14.51 14.76
C LYS A 206 1.90 14.99 15.28
N LEU A 207 1.76 16.28 15.50
CA LEU A 207 0.50 16.86 15.94
C LEU A 207 -0.61 16.49 14.94
N HIS A 208 -1.71 15.90 15.43
CA HIS A 208 -2.85 15.56 14.59
C HIS A 208 -3.56 16.83 14.13
N ILE A 209 -3.81 16.93 12.83
CA ILE A 209 -4.67 17.97 12.26
C ILE A 209 -6.07 17.36 12.19
N ASP A 210 -7.03 17.95 12.89
CA ASP A 210 -8.41 17.46 12.93
C ASP A 210 -9.15 17.73 11.61
N ARG A 211 -8.65 17.10 10.57
CA ARG A 211 -9.22 17.06 9.21
C ARG A 211 -8.82 15.77 8.51
N SER A 212 -9.75 15.20 7.75
CA SER A 212 -9.48 14.05 6.90
C SER A 212 -8.98 14.52 5.53
N PHE A 213 -7.89 13.91 5.08
CA PHE A 213 -7.31 14.13 3.75
C PHE A 213 -7.18 12.79 3.05
N PRO A 214 -7.97 12.52 1.99
CA PRO A 214 -7.80 11.31 1.18
C PRO A 214 -6.39 11.20 0.61
N GLY A 215 -5.88 9.97 0.49
CA GLY A 215 -4.57 9.74 -0.14
C GLY A 215 -3.34 10.03 0.71
N THR A 216 -3.50 10.29 2.02
CA THR A 216 -2.33 10.49 2.91
C THR A 216 -1.51 9.22 3.08
N GLY A 217 -2.14 8.05 3.11
CA GLY A 217 -1.45 6.74 3.10
C GLY A 217 -0.65 6.56 1.82
N ASP A 218 -1.28 6.81 0.66
CA ASP A 218 -0.62 6.72 -0.65
C ASP A 218 0.58 7.68 -0.77
N LEU A 219 0.42 8.91 -0.24
CA LEU A 219 1.51 9.89 -0.19
C LEU A 219 2.67 9.38 0.67
N TYR A 220 2.36 8.86 1.86
CA TYR A 220 3.36 8.30 2.77
C TYR A 220 4.11 7.13 2.12
N GLY A 221 3.36 6.16 1.54
CA GLY A 221 3.92 5.01 0.84
C GLY A 221 4.81 5.42 -0.33
N ALA A 222 4.35 6.35 -1.17
CA ALA A 222 5.11 6.82 -2.32
C ALA A 222 6.42 7.51 -1.91
N VAL A 223 6.41 8.36 -0.87
CA VAL A 223 7.63 9.02 -0.35
C VAL A 223 8.59 7.99 0.25
N LEU A 224 8.07 7.05 1.04
CA LEU A 224 8.88 5.98 1.62
C LEU A 224 9.55 5.14 0.52
N ILE A 225 8.77 4.68 -0.47
CA ILE A 225 9.27 3.86 -1.58
C ILE A 225 10.29 4.64 -2.41
N GLY A 226 10.00 5.89 -2.76
CA GLY A 226 10.94 6.74 -3.48
C GLY A 226 12.27 6.88 -2.75
N SER A 227 12.25 7.00 -1.42
CA SER A 227 13.46 7.05 -0.60
C SER A 227 14.21 5.72 -0.50
N LEU A 228 13.49 4.59 -0.48
CA LEU A 228 14.09 3.24 -0.40
C LEU A 228 14.72 2.77 -1.71
N ILE A 229 14.27 3.34 -2.84
CA ILE A 229 14.68 2.89 -4.19
C ILE A 229 15.83 3.74 -4.74
N GLN A 230 16.02 4.97 -4.27
CA GLN A 230 17.18 5.80 -4.64
C GLN A 230 18.50 5.19 -4.16
#